data_2f5e158674f50f00a4c506f4eba441cb
#
_entry.id   2f5e158674f50f00a4c506f4eba441cb
#
_cell.length_a   1.000
_cell.length_b   1.000
_cell.length_c   1.000
_cell.angle_alpha   90.00
_cell.angle_beta   90.00
_cell.angle_gamma   90.00
#
_symmetry.space_group_name_H-M   'P 1'
#
loop_
_entity.id
_entity.type
_entity.pdbx_description
1 polymer ?
#
loop_
_entity_poly.entity_id
_entity_poly.type
_entity_poly.pdbx_seq_one_letter_code
_entity_poly.pdbx_strand_id
1 'polypeptide(L)'
;MDTFALIVTIAVALGFTYTNGFHDSANAIATSVSTRALTPRAALAMAAVMNLAGAFLGSGVAKTVSEGLIATPHGSKGMGILFAGLLGAIVWNLVTWYFGLPSSSSHALFGGLVGAALAGGTQVIWSGVIEKVVLPMFISPVIGLVLGYLVMVAILWLFRKANPHKAKRGFRIAQTVSAAGMALGHGLQDAQKTMGVVVMALVIADVETADDAIPLWVKLSCAITMSLGTYAGGWRIMRTLGRRIIELDPPQGFAAETTSASVMYVASFLFHAPISTTHVITASIMGVGSTKRPRAVRWGVAKNIVMGWFITMPAAALVAALVFWLIKLAFG
;
A
#
# COMPACT_ATOMS: atom_id res chain seq x y z
N MET A 1 1.88 32.47 3.28
CA MET A 1 0.99 31.43 2.71
C MET A 1 -0.19 31.23 3.63
N ASP A 2 -1.33 30.81 3.11
CA ASP A 2 -2.55 30.63 3.92
C ASP A 2 -2.41 29.38 4.82
N THR A 3 -2.26 29.59 6.12
CA THR A 3 -2.17 28.54 7.15
C THR A 3 -3.39 27.61 7.09
N PHE A 4 -4.54 28.14 6.70
CA PHE A 4 -5.75 27.35 6.53
C PHE A 4 -5.61 26.30 5.41
N ALA A 5 -5.05 26.66 4.25
CA ALA A 5 -4.81 25.74 3.15
C ALA A 5 -3.85 24.60 3.55
N LEU A 6 -2.80 24.92 4.31
CA LEU A 6 -1.89 23.91 4.85
C LEU A 6 -2.61 22.92 5.78
N ILE A 7 -3.37 23.42 6.75
CA ILE A 7 -4.10 22.59 7.72
C ILE A 7 -5.09 21.68 6.98
N VAL A 8 -5.84 22.22 6.03
CA VAL A 8 -6.81 21.44 5.24
C VAL A 8 -6.11 20.36 4.42
N THR A 9 -4.98 20.69 3.78
CA THR A 9 -4.21 19.70 3.00
C THR A 9 -3.65 18.57 3.87
N ILE A 10 -3.13 18.90 5.05
CA ILE A 10 -2.69 17.89 6.03
C ILE A 10 -3.86 17.02 6.50
N ALA A 11 -5.02 17.63 6.79
CA ALA A 11 -6.20 16.87 7.18
C ALA A 11 -6.64 15.89 6.08
N VAL A 12 -6.61 16.31 4.81
CA VAL A 12 -6.89 15.42 3.67
C VAL A 12 -5.82 14.35 3.49
N ALA A 13 -4.55 14.65 3.73
CA ALA A 13 -3.48 13.65 3.74
C ALA A 13 -3.69 12.58 4.82
N LEU A 14 -4.10 12.98 6.02
CA LEU A 14 -4.50 12.03 7.06
C LEU A 14 -5.78 11.27 6.68
N GLY A 15 -6.75 11.92 6.02
CA GLY A 15 -7.92 11.25 5.42
C GLY A 15 -7.52 10.19 4.39
N PHE A 16 -6.54 10.48 3.54
CA PHE A 16 -5.96 9.48 2.63
C PHE A 16 -5.33 8.33 3.42
N THR A 17 -4.55 8.61 4.46
CA THR A 17 -3.93 7.58 5.31
C THR A 17 -4.98 6.67 5.95
N TYR A 18 -6.09 7.24 6.43
CA TYR A 18 -7.20 6.46 6.99
C TYR A 18 -7.84 5.56 5.93
N THR A 19 -8.13 6.11 4.74
CA THR A 19 -8.70 5.31 3.63
C THR A 19 -7.73 4.23 3.15
N ASN A 20 -6.44 4.50 3.08
CA ASN A 20 -5.41 3.51 2.80
C ASN A 20 -5.40 2.41 3.89
N GLY A 21 -5.44 2.79 5.16
CA GLY A 21 -5.47 1.85 6.29
C GLY A 21 -6.58 0.82 6.18
N PHE A 22 -7.83 1.23 5.98
CA PHE A 22 -8.93 0.27 5.86
C PHE A 22 -8.97 -0.44 4.50
N HIS A 23 -8.56 0.21 3.41
CA HIS A 23 -8.50 -0.41 2.09
C HIS A 23 -7.48 -1.54 2.08
N ASP A 24 -6.29 -1.29 2.59
CA ASP A 24 -5.14 -2.20 2.51
C ASP A 24 -4.96 -3.09 3.75
N SER A 25 -5.81 -2.96 4.79
CA SER A 25 -5.84 -3.90 5.92
C SER A 25 -5.93 -5.36 5.47
N ALA A 26 -6.64 -5.60 4.36
CA ALA A 26 -6.79 -6.91 3.76
C ALA A 26 -5.44 -7.51 3.32
N ASN A 27 -4.49 -6.70 2.88
CA ASN A 27 -3.17 -7.15 2.42
C ASN A 27 -2.41 -7.87 3.54
N ALA A 28 -2.52 -7.37 4.77
CA ALA A 28 -1.82 -7.90 5.92
C ALA A 28 -2.49 -9.14 6.54
N ILE A 29 -3.83 -9.25 6.45
CA ILE A 29 -4.55 -10.24 7.27
C ILE A 29 -5.48 -11.18 6.50
N ALA A 30 -5.76 -10.96 5.20
CA ALA A 30 -6.70 -11.78 4.45
C ALA A 30 -6.32 -13.26 4.42
N THR A 31 -5.05 -13.56 4.33
CA THR A 31 -4.49 -14.91 4.34
C THR A 31 -4.69 -15.59 5.68
N SER A 32 -4.29 -14.96 6.80
CA SER A 32 -4.40 -15.51 8.16
C SER A 32 -5.85 -15.68 8.63
N VAL A 33 -6.75 -14.79 8.22
CA VAL A 33 -8.19 -14.93 8.46
C VAL A 33 -8.80 -16.04 7.60
N SER A 34 -8.40 -16.13 6.33
CA SER A 34 -8.91 -17.15 5.40
C SER A 34 -8.52 -18.57 5.82
N THR A 35 -7.29 -18.78 6.28
CA THR A 35 -6.79 -20.06 6.78
C THR A 35 -7.25 -20.38 8.21
N ARG A 36 -7.97 -19.46 8.85
CA ARG A 36 -8.37 -19.55 10.27
C ARG A 36 -7.17 -19.63 11.23
N ALA A 37 -6.02 -19.06 10.86
CA ALA A 37 -4.89 -18.91 11.77
C ALA A 37 -5.19 -17.87 12.86
N LEU A 38 -5.89 -16.79 12.48
CA LEU A 38 -6.38 -15.75 13.38
C LEU A 38 -7.88 -15.53 13.20
N THR A 39 -8.55 -15.16 14.30
CA THR A 39 -9.91 -14.61 14.20
C THR A 39 -9.86 -13.22 13.57
N PRO A 40 -10.92 -12.78 12.87
CA PRO A 40 -10.92 -11.48 12.23
C PRO A 40 -10.60 -10.32 13.17
N ARG A 41 -11.17 -10.31 14.37
CA ARG A 41 -10.93 -9.26 15.37
C ARG A 41 -9.48 -9.24 15.87
N ALA A 42 -8.92 -10.43 16.18
CA ALA A 42 -7.52 -10.55 16.60
C ALA A 42 -6.56 -10.14 15.49
N ALA A 43 -6.85 -10.50 14.24
CA ALA A 43 -6.04 -10.12 13.09
C ALA A 43 -6.03 -8.61 12.87
N LEU A 44 -7.20 -7.93 12.96
CA LEU A 44 -7.30 -6.47 12.84
C LEU A 44 -6.57 -5.76 13.97
N ALA A 45 -6.74 -6.19 15.22
CA ALA A 45 -6.06 -5.60 16.37
C ALA A 45 -4.53 -5.75 16.25
N MET A 46 -4.06 -6.95 15.91
CA MET A 46 -2.64 -7.22 15.66
C MET A 46 -2.11 -6.33 14.53
N ALA A 47 -2.80 -6.29 13.39
CA ALA A 47 -2.37 -5.50 12.24
C ALA A 47 -2.33 -4.00 12.57
N ALA A 48 -3.30 -3.48 13.31
CA ALA A 48 -3.31 -2.08 13.73
C ALA A 48 -2.08 -1.74 14.60
N VAL A 49 -1.76 -2.58 15.59
CA VAL A 49 -0.58 -2.41 16.45
C VAL A 49 0.72 -2.53 15.65
N MET A 50 0.82 -3.52 14.76
CA MET A 50 2.01 -3.73 13.94
C MET A 50 2.20 -2.61 12.91
N ASN A 51 1.12 -2.10 12.30
CA ASN A 51 1.19 -0.93 11.40
C ASN A 51 1.69 0.31 12.14
N LEU A 52 1.19 0.55 13.37
CA LEU A 52 1.67 1.62 14.22
C LEU A 52 3.19 1.50 14.46
N ALA A 53 3.65 0.34 14.87
CA ALA A 53 5.07 0.08 15.11
C ALA A 53 5.92 0.21 13.83
N GLY A 54 5.42 -0.34 12.72
CA GLY A 54 6.10 -0.32 11.41
C GLY A 54 6.35 1.09 10.89
N ALA A 55 5.43 2.02 11.14
CA ALA A 55 5.55 3.42 10.74
C ALA A 55 6.80 4.14 11.30
N PHE A 56 7.37 3.63 12.39
CA PHE A 56 8.57 4.22 13.03
C PHE A 56 9.89 3.58 12.60
N LEU A 57 9.86 2.50 11.80
CA LEU A 57 11.07 1.73 11.45
C LEU A 57 11.98 2.40 10.42
N GLY A 58 11.57 3.47 9.78
CA GLY A 58 12.38 4.16 8.79
C GLY A 58 11.77 5.46 8.28
N SER A 59 12.50 6.13 7.38
CA SER A 59 12.07 7.38 6.72
C SER A 59 12.45 7.44 5.24
N GLY A 60 13.18 6.44 4.72
CA GLY A 60 13.71 6.46 3.36
C GLY A 60 12.62 6.52 2.28
N VAL A 61 11.52 5.78 2.46
CA VAL A 61 10.37 5.82 1.52
C VAL A 61 9.70 7.19 1.54
N ALA A 62 9.59 7.83 2.70
CA ALA A 62 9.00 9.17 2.82
C ALA A 62 9.85 10.21 2.06
N LYS A 63 11.18 10.16 2.19
CA LYS A 63 12.08 11.02 1.45
C LYS A 63 11.95 10.82 -0.07
N THR A 64 11.87 9.59 -0.53
CA THR A 64 11.63 9.30 -1.96
C THR A 64 10.33 9.91 -2.47
N VAL A 65 9.27 9.92 -1.67
CA VAL A 65 7.97 10.49 -2.06
C VAL A 65 8.02 12.00 -2.06
N SER A 66 8.66 12.63 -1.06
CA SER A 66 8.69 14.10 -0.95
C SER A 66 9.52 14.79 -2.03
N GLU A 67 10.59 14.15 -2.53
CA GLU A 67 11.57 14.80 -3.41
C GLU A 67 11.56 14.27 -4.85
N GLY A 68 10.95 13.11 -5.09
CA GLY A 68 11.26 12.34 -6.30
C GLY A 68 10.24 12.35 -7.42
N LEU A 69 9.05 12.94 -7.30
CA LEU A 69 7.95 12.70 -8.22
C LEU A 69 7.48 13.95 -8.99
N ILE A 70 7.37 15.06 -8.32
CA ILE A 70 6.95 16.35 -8.91
C ILE A 70 7.89 17.45 -8.43
N ALA A 71 8.15 18.42 -9.29
CA ALA A 71 8.77 19.65 -8.86
C ALA A 71 7.79 20.37 -7.92
N THR A 72 8.22 20.65 -6.69
CA THR A 72 7.34 21.28 -5.67
C THR A 72 7.13 22.76 -6.03
N PRO A 73 5.96 23.16 -6.56
CA PRO A 73 5.69 24.57 -6.77
C PRO A 73 5.37 25.21 -5.42
N HIS A 74 5.98 26.34 -5.13
CA HIS A 74 5.70 27.10 -3.91
C HIS A 74 4.30 27.73 -3.91
N GLY A 75 3.78 28.02 -2.73
CA GLY A 75 2.57 28.79 -2.54
C GLY A 75 1.25 28.05 -2.78
N SER A 76 0.19 28.80 -3.02
CA SER A 76 -1.20 28.29 -3.13
C SER A 76 -1.39 27.26 -4.26
N LYS A 77 -0.68 27.42 -5.37
CA LYS A 77 -0.72 26.48 -6.49
C LYS A 77 -0.20 25.09 -6.10
N GLY A 78 0.93 25.02 -5.41
CA GLY A 78 1.50 23.76 -4.92
C GLY A 78 0.57 23.04 -3.95
N MET A 79 -0.02 23.80 -3.04
CA MET A 79 -0.98 23.28 -2.08
C MET A 79 -2.23 22.74 -2.77
N GLY A 80 -2.75 23.47 -3.79
CA GLY A 80 -3.89 23.01 -4.59
C GLY A 80 -3.61 21.72 -5.36
N ILE A 81 -2.38 21.52 -5.85
CA ILE A 81 -1.93 20.28 -6.51
C ILE A 81 -1.93 19.12 -5.52
N LEU A 82 -1.34 19.30 -4.33
CA LEU A 82 -1.33 18.25 -3.30
C LEU A 82 -2.74 17.87 -2.87
N PHE A 83 -3.57 18.87 -2.58
CA PHE A 83 -4.96 18.67 -2.17
C PHE A 83 -5.75 17.89 -3.23
N ALA A 84 -5.66 18.31 -4.50
CA ALA A 84 -6.35 17.64 -5.60
C ALA A 84 -5.84 16.21 -5.83
N GLY A 85 -4.51 15.99 -5.76
CA GLY A 85 -3.90 14.69 -5.87
C GLY A 85 -4.37 13.71 -4.80
N LEU A 86 -4.42 14.18 -3.55
CA LEU A 86 -4.91 13.40 -2.41
C LEU A 86 -6.40 13.05 -2.54
N LEU A 87 -7.24 14.00 -2.94
CA LEU A 87 -8.66 13.74 -3.18
C LEU A 87 -8.88 12.75 -4.32
N GLY A 88 -8.11 12.84 -5.41
CA GLY A 88 -8.15 11.85 -6.48
C GLY A 88 -7.83 10.45 -6.01
N ALA A 89 -6.81 10.31 -5.16
CA ALA A 89 -6.43 9.04 -4.55
C ALA A 89 -7.51 8.50 -3.59
N ILE A 90 -8.09 9.35 -2.74
CA ILE A 90 -9.17 8.98 -1.81
C ILE A 90 -10.39 8.48 -2.59
N VAL A 91 -10.85 9.24 -3.58
CA VAL A 91 -12.00 8.85 -4.40
C VAL A 91 -11.76 7.50 -5.05
N TRP A 92 -10.59 7.27 -5.64
CA TRP A 92 -10.26 5.99 -6.27
C TRP A 92 -10.20 4.85 -5.26
N ASN A 93 -9.59 5.05 -4.09
CA ASN A 93 -9.58 4.06 -3.00
C ASN A 93 -11.00 3.69 -2.56
N LEU A 94 -11.90 4.67 -2.42
CA LEU A 94 -13.29 4.42 -2.04
C LEU A 94 -14.04 3.65 -3.12
N VAL A 95 -13.86 3.99 -4.40
CA VAL A 95 -14.46 3.28 -5.53
C VAL A 95 -14.01 1.82 -5.55
N THR A 96 -12.71 1.56 -5.50
CA THR A 96 -12.17 0.21 -5.55
C THR A 96 -12.51 -0.60 -4.29
N TRP A 97 -12.55 0.03 -3.12
CA TRP A 97 -13.03 -0.59 -1.89
C TRP A 97 -14.51 -0.98 -2.00
N TYR A 98 -15.35 -0.10 -2.54
CA TYR A 98 -16.78 -0.38 -2.72
C TYR A 98 -17.01 -1.62 -3.58
N PHE A 99 -16.27 -1.79 -4.67
CA PHE A 99 -16.34 -2.97 -5.53
C PHE A 99 -15.55 -4.19 -5.01
N GLY A 100 -14.78 -4.04 -3.91
CA GLY A 100 -13.93 -5.09 -3.35
C GLY A 100 -12.79 -5.49 -4.29
N LEU A 101 -12.29 -4.53 -5.06
CA LEU A 101 -11.15 -4.70 -5.97
C LEU A 101 -9.85 -4.38 -5.21
N PRO A 102 -8.93 -5.33 -5.06
CA PRO A 102 -7.62 -5.06 -4.47
C PRO A 102 -6.75 -4.28 -5.43
N SER A 103 -6.90 -2.95 -5.38
CA SER A 103 -6.08 -1.98 -6.11
C SER A 103 -4.93 -1.48 -5.22
N SER A 104 -4.03 -0.68 -5.78
CA SER A 104 -2.91 -0.11 -5.04
C SER A 104 -3.20 1.32 -4.60
N SER A 105 -3.34 1.54 -3.30
CA SER A 105 -3.46 2.90 -2.74
C SER A 105 -2.24 3.76 -3.05
N SER A 106 -1.04 3.16 -3.15
CA SER A 106 0.19 3.85 -3.56
C SER A 106 0.10 4.37 -4.99
N HIS A 107 -0.37 3.53 -5.92
CA HIS A 107 -0.54 3.95 -7.31
C HIS A 107 -1.67 4.98 -7.46
N ALA A 108 -2.71 4.91 -6.64
CA ALA A 108 -3.74 5.94 -6.59
C ALA A 108 -3.14 7.29 -6.12
N LEU A 109 -2.30 7.28 -5.09
CA LEU A 109 -1.61 8.47 -4.61
C LEU A 109 -0.70 9.08 -5.69
N PHE A 110 0.19 8.27 -6.27
CA PHE A 110 1.13 8.77 -7.28
C PHE A 110 0.43 9.20 -8.56
N GLY A 111 -0.57 8.46 -9.01
CA GLY A 111 -1.42 8.85 -10.13
C GLY A 111 -2.12 10.18 -9.86
N GLY A 112 -2.70 10.33 -8.67
CA GLY A 112 -3.35 11.58 -8.24
C GLY A 112 -2.39 12.77 -8.25
N LEU A 113 -1.21 12.63 -7.65
CA LEU A 113 -0.20 13.69 -7.63
C LEU A 113 0.27 14.09 -9.03
N VAL A 114 0.58 13.10 -9.88
CA VAL A 114 0.99 13.34 -11.27
C VAL A 114 -0.14 13.99 -12.07
N GLY A 115 -1.39 13.51 -11.94
CA GLY A 115 -2.54 14.08 -12.64
C GLY A 115 -2.83 15.51 -12.26
N ALA A 116 -2.79 15.84 -10.96
CA ALA A 116 -2.96 17.21 -10.46
C ALA A 116 -1.80 18.13 -10.91
N ALA A 117 -0.55 17.63 -10.89
CA ALA A 117 0.63 18.38 -11.35
C ALA A 117 0.53 18.72 -12.84
N LEU A 118 0.14 17.76 -13.68
CA LEU A 118 -0.08 17.99 -15.13
C LEU A 118 -1.20 19.00 -15.37
N ALA A 119 -2.33 18.88 -14.67
CA ALA A 119 -3.44 19.81 -14.77
C ALA A 119 -3.06 21.24 -14.32
N GLY A 120 -2.17 21.32 -13.30
CA GLY A 120 -1.61 22.56 -12.80
C GLY A 120 -0.47 23.13 -13.65
N GLY A 121 -0.04 22.45 -14.71
CA GLY A 121 1.12 22.87 -15.51
C GLY A 121 2.43 22.89 -14.72
N THR A 122 2.57 21.96 -13.76
CA THR A 122 3.78 21.79 -12.98
C THR A 122 4.62 20.65 -13.57
N GLN A 123 5.93 20.80 -13.54
CA GLN A 123 6.85 19.82 -14.09
C GLN A 123 6.77 18.50 -13.28
N VAL A 124 6.50 17.41 -13.97
CA VAL A 124 6.59 16.04 -13.44
C VAL A 124 8.00 15.53 -13.66
N ILE A 125 8.61 14.97 -12.62
CA ILE A 125 9.95 14.35 -12.68
C ILE A 125 9.77 12.93 -13.24
N TRP A 126 9.66 12.81 -14.56
CA TRP A 126 9.37 11.54 -15.23
C TRP A 126 10.37 10.43 -14.93
N SER A 127 11.66 10.74 -14.76
CA SER A 127 12.66 9.77 -14.33
C SER A 127 12.31 9.18 -12.98
N GLY A 128 11.95 10.03 -12.00
CA GLY A 128 11.51 9.59 -10.68
C GLY A 128 10.21 8.75 -10.73
N VAL A 129 9.23 9.18 -11.52
CA VAL A 129 7.98 8.42 -11.69
C VAL A 129 8.25 7.05 -12.33
N ILE A 130 9.08 7.00 -13.38
CA ILE A 130 9.38 5.74 -14.07
C ILE A 130 10.21 4.81 -13.18
N GLU A 131 11.31 5.30 -12.60
CA GLU A 131 12.26 4.47 -11.85
C GLU A 131 11.75 4.07 -10.48
N LYS A 132 11.05 4.98 -9.78
CA LYS A 132 10.64 4.78 -8.39
C LYS A 132 9.18 4.30 -8.23
N VAL A 133 8.35 4.43 -9.26
CA VAL A 133 6.95 4.01 -9.21
C VAL A 133 6.64 2.97 -10.28
N VAL A 134 6.82 3.30 -11.58
CA VAL A 134 6.40 2.42 -12.67
C VAL A 134 7.23 1.14 -12.72
N LEU A 135 8.54 1.25 -12.67
CA LEU A 135 9.42 0.07 -12.71
C LEU A 135 9.20 -0.89 -11.53
N PRO A 136 9.17 -0.42 -10.26
CA PRO A 136 8.81 -1.28 -9.13
C PRO A 136 7.39 -1.86 -9.22
N MET A 137 6.44 -1.17 -9.85
CA MET A 137 5.08 -1.66 -10.08
C MET A 137 5.06 -2.97 -10.89
N PHE A 138 5.96 -3.12 -11.86
CA PHE A 138 6.08 -4.35 -12.66
C PHE A 138 6.98 -5.38 -12.01
N ILE A 139 8.09 -4.95 -11.41
CA ILE A 139 9.10 -5.84 -10.85
C ILE A 139 8.62 -6.50 -9.56
N SER A 140 8.02 -5.74 -8.64
CA SER A 140 7.66 -6.26 -7.33
C SER A 140 6.63 -7.39 -7.35
N PRO A 141 5.55 -7.38 -8.17
CA PRO A 141 4.65 -8.52 -8.26
C PRO A 141 5.30 -9.74 -8.94
N VAL A 142 6.18 -9.54 -9.93
CA VAL A 142 6.93 -10.66 -10.54
C VAL A 142 7.81 -11.34 -9.51
N ILE A 143 8.56 -10.55 -8.72
CA ILE A 143 9.37 -11.07 -7.60
C ILE A 143 8.46 -11.78 -6.59
N GLY A 144 7.35 -11.18 -6.18
CA GLY A 144 6.39 -11.78 -5.25
C GLY A 144 5.85 -13.13 -5.73
N LEU A 145 5.50 -13.22 -7.02
CA LEU A 145 5.00 -14.45 -7.64
C LEU A 145 6.07 -15.55 -7.66
N VAL A 146 7.26 -15.22 -8.15
CA VAL A 146 8.36 -16.19 -8.29
C VAL A 146 8.85 -16.65 -6.92
N LEU A 147 9.13 -15.72 -6.01
CA LEU A 147 9.57 -16.07 -4.66
C LEU A 147 8.49 -16.82 -3.87
N GLY A 148 7.21 -16.41 -4.01
CA GLY A 148 6.10 -17.14 -3.38
C GLY A 148 6.02 -18.58 -3.84
N TYR A 149 6.18 -18.82 -5.14
CA TYR A 149 6.25 -20.17 -5.70
C TYR A 149 7.45 -20.95 -5.11
N LEU A 150 8.65 -20.38 -5.14
CA LEU A 150 9.88 -21.03 -4.68
C LEU A 150 9.85 -21.32 -3.16
N VAL A 151 9.40 -20.38 -2.35
CA VAL A 151 9.25 -20.56 -0.89
C VAL A 151 8.25 -21.68 -0.60
N MET A 152 7.12 -21.73 -1.32
CA MET A 152 6.17 -22.83 -1.12
C MET A 152 6.72 -24.18 -1.55
N VAL A 153 7.45 -24.25 -2.66
CA VAL A 153 8.15 -25.49 -3.08
C VAL A 153 9.14 -25.93 -2.02
N ALA A 154 9.92 -25.01 -1.45
CA ALA A 154 10.86 -25.31 -0.37
C ALA A 154 10.13 -25.87 0.87
N ILE A 155 9.00 -25.27 1.27
CA ILE A 155 8.17 -25.77 2.39
C ILE A 155 7.66 -27.18 2.09
N LEU A 156 7.11 -27.43 0.90
CA LEU A 156 6.62 -28.74 0.50
C LEU A 156 7.73 -29.81 0.54
N TRP A 157 8.93 -29.46 0.11
CA TRP A 157 10.07 -30.36 0.13
C TRP A 157 10.58 -30.64 1.54
N LEU A 158 10.72 -29.60 2.38
CA LEU A 158 11.20 -29.71 3.75
C LEU A 158 10.26 -30.55 4.61
N PHE A 159 8.95 -30.34 4.45
CA PHE A 159 7.92 -30.99 5.27
C PHE A 159 7.27 -32.21 4.60
N ARG A 160 7.86 -32.73 3.50
CA ARG A 160 7.31 -33.87 2.74
C ARG A 160 7.08 -35.15 3.58
N LYS A 161 7.86 -35.31 4.64
CA LYS A 161 7.77 -36.46 5.55
C LYS A 161 7.06 -36.13 6.87
N ALA A 162 6.62 -34.90 7.06
CA ALA A 162 5.97 -34.49 8.29
C ALA A 162 4.51 -34.96 8.34
N ASN A 163 4.03 -35.24 9.56
CA ASN A 163 2.62 -35.54 9.76
C ASN A 163 1.74 -34.32 9.35
N PRO A 164 0.78 -34.47 8.40
CA PRO A 164 0.00 -33.33 7.87
C PRO A 164 -0.77 -32.55 8.93
N HIS A 165 -1.31 -33.21 9.95
CA HIS A 165 -2.07 -32.53 11.02
C HIS A 165 -1.15 -31.70 11.91
N LYS A 166 0.01 -32.26 12.30
CA LYS A 166 1.01 -31.52 13.11
C LYS A 166 1.59 -30.34 12.31
N ALA A 167 1.91 -30.55 11.03
CA ALA A 167 2.40 -29.50 10.16
C ALA A 167 1.38 -28.36 10.02
N LYS A 168 0.11 -28.65 9.72
CA LYS A 168 -0.95 -27.62 9.63
C LYS A 168 -1.11 -26.83 10.92
N ARG A 169 -1.04 -27.48 12.09
CA ARG A 169 -1.11 -26.79 13.38
C ARG A 169 0.10 -25.89 13.61
N GLY A 170 1.30 -26.37 13.31
CA GLY A 170 2.53 -25.58 13.40
C GLY A 170 2.50 -24.36 12.50
N PHE A 171 2.07 -24.54 11.24
CA PHE A 171 1.95 -23.44 10.29
C PHE A 171 0.87 -22.41 10.65
N ARG A 172 -0.18 -22.77 11.37
CA ARG A 172 -1.13 -21.78 11.92
C ARG A 172 -0.46 -20.85 12.92
N ILE A 173 0.38 -21.39 13.78
CA ILE A 173 1.13 -20.60 14.77
C ILE A 173 2.17 -19.74 14.05
N ALA A 174 2.95 -20.33 13.14
CA ALA A 174 3.93 -19.60 12.33
C ALA A 174 3.28 -18.49 11.51
N GLN A 175 2.06 -18.72 11.00
CA GLN A 175 1.30 -17.73 10.25
C GLN A 175 0.87 -16.53 11.10
N THR A 176 0.67 -16.68 12.40
CA THR A 176 0.42 -15.53 13.28
C THR A 176 1.64 -14.59 13.30
N VAL A 177 2.85 -15.16 13.30
CA VAL A 177 4.11 -14.39 13.27
C VAL A 177 4.32 -13.76 11.88
N SER A 178 4.11 -14.50 10.79
CA SER A 178 4.27 -13.95 9.44
C SER A 178 3.25 -12.86 9.13
N ALA A 179 2.01 -12.99 9.60
CA ALA A 179 0.98 -11.95 9.48
C ALA A 179 1.36 -10.69 10.26
N ALA A 180 1.93 -10.83 11.46
CA ALA A 180 2.46 -9.70 12.22
C ALA A 180 3.63 -9.02 11.49
N GLY A 181 4.57 -9.79 10.95
CA GLY A 181 5.66 -9.29 10.12
C GLY A 181 5.17 -8.59 8.85
N MET A 182 4.14 -9.15 8.19
CA MET A 182 3.51 -8.54 7.02
C MET A 182 2.85 -7.20 7.38
N ALA A 183 2.11 -7.13 8.49
CA ALA A 183 1.48 -5.90 8.96
C ALA A 183 2.52 -4.83 9.34
N LEU A 184 3.62 -5.23 9.99
CA LEU A 184 4.74 -4.34 10.31
C LEU A 184 5.36 -3.75 9.03
N GLY A 185 5.61 -4.59 8.02
CA GLY A 185 6.12 -4.17 6.72
C GLY A 185 5.14 -3.27 5.95
N HIS A 186 3.83 -3.51 6.10
CA HIS A 186 2.79 -2.64 5.54
C HIS A 186 2.82 -1.24 6.18
N GLY A 187 2.90 -1.14 7.52
CA GLY A 187 3.05 0.14 8.21
C GLY A 187 4.33 0.87 7.83
N LEU A 188 5.45 0.14 7.69
CA LEU A 188 6.73 0.67 7.23
C LEU A 188 6.61 1.29 5.82
N GLN A 189 5.91 0.65 4.90
CA GLN A 189 5.73 1.14 3.53
C GLN A 189 4.70 2.27 3.45
N ASP A 190 3.50 2.04 3.93
CA ASP A 190 2.37 2.87 3.54
C ASP A 190 2.20 4.11 4.42
N ALA A 191 2.55 4.07 5.71
CA ALA A 191 2.56 5.26 6.53
C ALA A 191 3.61 6.28 6.06
N GLN A 192 4.79 5.81 5.62
CA GLN A 192 5.85 6.68 5.12
C GLN A 192 5.45 7.42 3.84
N LYS A 193 4.63 6.84 2.97
CA LYS A 193 4.17 7.52 1.75
C LYS A 193 3.38 8.79 2.11
N THR A 194 2.50 8.70 3.08
CA THR A 194 1.75 9.89 3.54
C THR A 194 2.64 10.84 4.33
N MET A 195 3.58 10.34 5.13
CA MET A 195 4.58 11.21 5.79
C MET A 195 5.32 12.06 4.74
N GLY A 196 5.74 11.45 3.62
CA GLY A 196 6.39 12.18 2.52
C GLY A 196 5.50 13.26 1.91
N VAL A 197 4.19 12.99 1.74
CA VAL A 197 3.25 14.00 1.23
C VAL A 197 3.03 15.14 2.24
N VAL A 198 2.95 14.83 3.54
CA VAL A 198 2.84 15.87 4.59
C VAL A 198 4.11 16.72 4.64
N VAL A 199 5.30 16.10 4.57
CA VAL A 199 6.57 16.84 4.48
C VAL A 199 6.59 17.74 3.24
N MET A 200 6.16 17.23 2.08
CA MET A 200 6.02 18.05 0.88
C MET A 200 5.10 19.26 1.09
N ALA A 201 3.98 19.09 1.80
CA ALA A 201 3.09 20.21 2.15
C ALA A 201 3.77 21.24 3.06
N LEU A 202 4.57 20.78 4.03
CA LEU A 202 5.33 21.66 4.93
C LEU A 202 6.43 22.43 4.18
N VAL A 203 7.11 21.78 3.24
CA VAL A 203 8.12 22.41 2.36
C VAL A 203 7.48 23.48 1.45
N ILE A 204 6.32 23.17 0.83
CA ILE A 204 5.56 24.14 0.03
C ILE A 204 5.12 25.33 0.87
N ALA A 205 4.91 25.12 2.17
CA ALA A 205 4.50 26.12 3.14
C ALA A 205 5.67 26.97 3.69
N ASP A 206 6.91 26.65 3.33
CA ASP A 206 8.13 27.24 3.90
C ASP A 206 8.21 27.07 5.45
N VAL A 207 7.64 25.97 5.97
CA VAL A 207 7.70 25.63 7.41
C VAL A 207 8.87 24.70 7.73
N GLU A 208 9.23 23.83 6.79
CA GLU A 208 10.33 22.86 6.90
C GLU A 208 11.20 22.94 5.65
N THR A 209 12.43 22.43 5.72
CA THR A 209 13.29 22.21 4.55
C THR A 209 13.27 20.74 4.13
N ALA A 210 13.59 20.47 2.87
CA ALA A 210 13.60 19.11 2.33
C ALA A 210 14.59 18.18 3.05
N ASP A 211 15.65 18.73 3.62
CA ASP A 211 16.70 17.99 4.32
C ASP A 211 16.41 17.73 5.79
N ASP A 212 15.35 18.32 6.34
CA ASP A 212 14.97 18.15 7.73
C ASP A 212 14.47 16.73 8.03
N ALA A 213 14.71 16.28 9.24
CA ALA A 213 14.18 15.01 9.71
C ALA A 213 12.64 15.12 9.84
N ILE A 214 11.91 14.07 9.42
CA ILE A 214 10.45 14.04 9.53
C ILE A 214 10.03 14.35 10.98
N PRO A 215 9.23 15.41 11.22
CA PRO A 215 8.79 15.78 12.56
C PRO A 215 8.06 14.64 13.27
N LEU A 216 8.25 14.52 14.58
CA LEU A 216 7.64 13.44 15.36
C LEU A 216 6.11 13.46 15.30
N TRP A 217 5.50 14.66 15.29
CA TRP A 217 4.05 14.77 15.17
C TRP A 217 3.51 14.25 13.83
N VAL A 218 4.27 14.39 12.72
CA VAL A 218 3.92 13.82 11.41
C VAL A 218 3.96 12.29 11.49
N LYS A 219 5.02 11.72 12.07
CA LYS A 219 5.12 10.27 12.26
C LYS A 219 3.97 9.74 13.11
N LEU A 220 3.69 10.38 14.25
CA LEU A 220 2.63 9.99 15.16
C LEU A 220 1.25 10.09 14.50
N SER A 221 0.93 11.23 13.87
CA SER A 221 -0.38 11.42 13.22
C SER A 221 -0.63 10.42 12.09
N CYS A 222 0.35 10.20 11.21
CA CYS A 222 0.24 9.21 10.14
C CYS A 222 0.14 7.78 10.68
N ALA A 223 0.96 7.42 11.68
CA ALA A 223 0.97 6.08 12.28
C ALA A 223 -0.36 5.76 12.98
N ILE A 224 -0.87 6.69 13.78
CA ILE A 224 -2.15 6.54 14.49
C ILE A 224 -3.31 6.45 13.49
N THR A 225 -3.35 7.34 12.50
CA THR A 225 -4.42 7.36 11.50
C THR A 225 -4.43 6.09 10.66
N MET A 226 -3.24 5.61 10.25
CA MET A 226 -3.09 4.33 9.54
C MET A 226 -3.59 3.16 10.38
N SER A 227 -3.22 3.12 11.65
CA SER A 227 -3.64 2.08 12.60
C SER A 227 -5.16 2.08 12.80
N LEU A 228 -5.77 3.25 12.99
CA LEU A 228 -7.21 3.39 13.11
C LEU A 228 -7.95 2.95 11.84
N GLY A 229 -7.45 3.34 10.67
CA GLY A 229 -7.97 2.88 9.38
C GLY A 229 -7.88 1.36 9.24
N THR A 230 -6.73 0.77 9.59
CA THR A 230 -6.53 -0.68 9.57
C THR A 230 -7.52 -1.40 10.48
N TYR A 231 -7.76 -0.89 11.68
CA TYR A 231 -8.72 -1.48 12.63
C TYR A 231 -10.16 -1.42 12.11
N ALA A 232 -10.53 -0.38 11.34
CA ALA A 232 -11.84 -0.30 10.69
C ALA A 232 -12.09 -1.45 9.70
N GLY A 233 -11.02 -1.97 9.08
CA GLY A 233 -11.02 -3.19 8.28
C GLY A 233 -11.57 -3.06 6.87
N GLY A 234 -10.98 -3.81 5.94
CA GLY A 234 -11.32 -3.87 4.51
C GLY A 234 -12.05 -5.16 4.13
N TRP A 235 -13.19 -5.47 4.74
CA TRP A 235 -13.89 -6.77 4.60
C TRP A 235 -14.17 -7.19 3.16
N ARG A 236 -14.50 -6.24 2.27
CA ARG A 236 -14.81 -6.54 0.86
C ARG A 236 -13.57 -7.03 0.11
N ILE A 237 -12.44 -6.33 0.28
CA ILE A 237 -11.15 -6.68 -0.33
C ILE A 237 -10.59 -7.96 0.30
N MET A 238 -10.72 -8.11 1.62
CA MET A 238 -10.30 -9.31 2.35
C MET A 238 -10.96 -10.59 1.81
N ARG A 239 -12.27 -10.52 1.46
CA ARG A 239 -12.98 -11.64 0.83
C ARG A 239 -12.39 -11.98 -0.54
N THR A 240 -11.99 -10.97 -1.32
CA THR A 240 -11.38 -11.17 -2.63
C THR A 240 -10.01 -11.83 -2.52
N LEU A 241 -9.10 -11.28 -1.71
CA LEU A 241 -7.75 -11.81 -1.52
C LEU A 241 -7.73 -13.18 -0.84
N GLY A 242 -8.54 -13.35 0.22
CA GLY A 242 -8.50 -14.56 1.03
C GLY A 242 -9.29 -15.75 0.48
N ARG A 243 -10.25 -15.53 -0.45
CA ARG A 243 -11.14 -16.62 -0.90
C ARG A 243 -11.43 -16.65 -2.39
N ARG A 244 -11.38 -15.50 -3.09
CA ARG A 244 -11.77 -15.47 -4.51
C ARG A 244 -10.62 -15.83 -5.46
N ILE A 245 -9.36 -15.59 -5.09
CA ILE A 245 -8.20 -15.92 -5.91
C ILE A 245 -7.92 -17.43 -5.82
N ILE A 246 -7.80 -17.92 -4.60
CA ILE A 246 -7.56 -19.34 -4.29
C ILE A 246 -8.00 -19.63 -2.85
N GLU A 247 -8.32 -20.90 -2.58
CA GLU A 247 -8.51 -21.38 -1.21
C GLU A 247 -7.16 -21.77 -0.61
N LEU A 248 -6.66 -20.92 0.31
CA LEU A 248 -5.38 -21.11 0.97
C LEU A 248 -5.49 -22.07 2.16
N ASP A 249 -4.43 -22.85 2.37
CA ASP A 249 -4.16 -23.56 3.62
C ASP A 249 -3.07 -22.85 4.44
N PRO A 250 -2.87 -23.21 5.73
CA PRO A 250 -1.92 -22.50 6.59
C PRO A 250 -0.48 -22.44 6.09
N PRO A 251 0.12 -23.51 5.53
CA PRO A 251 1.46 -23.43 4.90
C PRO A 251 1.51 -22.42 3.76
N GLN A 252 0.45 -22.36 2.94
CA GLN A 252 0.36 -21.43 1.81
C GLN A 252 0.22 -19.99 2.29
N GLY A 253 -0.61 -19.75 3.31
CA GLY A 253 -0.74 -18.42 3.91
C GLY A 253 0.59 -17.94 4.50
N PHE A 254 1.28 -18.80 5.25
CA PHE A 254 2.60 -18.51 5.79
C PHE A 254 3.61 -18.15 4.69
N ALA A 255 3.67 -18.96 3.62
CA ALA A 255 4.57 -18.72 2.50
C ALA A 255 4.30 -17.36 1.81
N ALA A 256 3.02 -17.03 1.55
CA ALA A 256 2.64 -15.79 0.91
C ALA A 256 2.97 -14.56 1.78
N GLU A 257 2.65 -14.61 3.07
CA GLU A 257 2.93 -13.52 4.02
C GLU A 257 4.44 -13.31 4.21
N THR A 258 5.20 -14.40 4.42
CA THR A 258 6.66 -14.33 4.61
C THR A 258 7.35 -13.76 3.37
N THR A 259 6.97 -14.25 2.18
CA THR A 259 7.50 -13.72 0.91
C THR A 259 7.20 -12.23 0.77
N SER A 260 5.96 -11.84 0.99
CA SER A 260 5.54 -10.45 0.81
C SER A 260 6.21 -9.52 1.82
N ALA A 261 6.30 -9.92 3.08
CA ALA A 261 7.02 -9.17 4.12
C ALA A 261 8.49 -8.98 3.74
N SER A 262 9.16 -10.05 3.29
CA SER A 262 10.57 -9.98 2.87
C SER A 262 10.77 -9.00 1.70
N VAL A 263 9.91 -9.03 0.68
CA VAL A 263 9.98 -8.11 -0.45
C VAL A 263 9.78 -6.66 0.01
N MET A 264 8.81 -6.41 0.91
CA MET A 264 8.57 -5.06 1.45
C MET A 264 9.75 -4.55 2.27
N TYR A 265 10.35 -5.38 3.13
CA TYR A 265 11.51 -4.97 3.92
C TYR A 265 12.73 -4.67 3.04
N VAL A 266 13.00 -5.51 2.06
CA VAL A 266 14.09 -5.27 1.10
C VAL A 266 13.86 -3.98 0.32
N ALA A 267 12.65 -3.75 -0.18
CA ALA A 267 12.31 -2.53 -0.91
C ALA A 267 12.44 -1.28 -0.03
N SER A 268 12.03 -1.36 1.26
CA SER A 268 12.08 -0.21 2.17
C SER A 268 13.48 0.12 2.66
N PHE A 269 14.24 -0.88 3.10
CA PHE A 269 15.52 -0.66 3.78
C PHE A 269 16.70 -0.56 2.81
N LEU A 270 16.68 -1.32 1.70
CA LEU A 270 17.81 -1.34 0.76
C LEU A 270 17.61 -0.37 -0.42
N PHE A 271 16.38 -0.25 -0.90
CA PHE A 271 16.10 0.54 -2.11
C PHE A 271 15.34 1.84 -1.82
N HIS A 272 14.80 2.01 -0.60
CA HIS A 272 13.93 3.14 -0.24
C HIS A 272 12.78 3.35 -1.25
N ALA A 273 12.36 2.26 -1.89
CA ALA A 273 11.39 2.26 -2.98
C ALA A 273 9.95 2.12 -2.46
N PRO A 274 9.06 3.05 -2.83
CA PRO A 274 7.63 2.96 -2.50
C PRO A 274 6.94 1.92 -3.39
N ILE A 275 6.93 0.65 -2.98
CA ILE A 275 6.25 -0.41 -3.71
C ILE A 275 4.77 -0.54 -3.32
N SER A 276 4.01 -1.29 -4.13
CA SER A 276 2.62 -1.65 -3.83
C SER A 276 2.54 -2.91 -3.00
N THR A 277 2.11 -2.76 -1.76
CA THR A 277 1.85 -3.87 -0.83
C THR A 277 0.80 -4.83 -1.39
N THR A 278 -0.27 -4.29 -2.01
CA THR A 278 -1.34 -5.07 -2.64
C THR A 278 -0.83 -5.93 -3.80
N HIS A 279 0.03 -5.38 -4.66
CA HIS A 279 0.57 -6.13 -5.80
C HIS A 279 1.45 -7.29 -5.33
N VAL A 280 2.31 -7.03 -4.35
CA VAL A 280 3.24 -8.04 -3.81
C VAL A 280 2.49 -9.20 -3.17
N ILE A 281 1.54 -8.94 -2.24
CA ILE A 281 0.81 -10.01 -1.57
C ILE A 281 -0.08 -10.78 -2.54
N THR A 282 -0.77 -10.09 -3.45
CA THR A 282 -1.63 -10.74 -4.44
C THR A 282 -0.83 -11.66 -5.36
N ALA A 283 0.31 -11.21 -5.84
CA ALA A 283 1.21 -11.99 -6.68
C ALA A 283 1.83 -13.17 -5.91
N SER A 284 2.22 -12.96 -4.64
CA SER A 284 2.71 -14.04 -3.76
C SER A 284 1.65 -15.12 -3.54
N ILE A 285 0.38 -14.74 -3.31
CA ILE A 285 -0.75 -15.67 -3.22
C ILE A 285 -0.90 -16.48 -4.51
N MET A 286 -0.81 -15.83 -5.69
CA MET A 286 -0.87 -16.53 -6.97
C MET A 286 0.32 -17.47 -7.18
N GLY A 287 1.53 -17.05 -6.82
CA GLY A 287 2.73 -17.87 -6.90
C GLY A 287 2.64 -19.12 -6.02
N VAL A 288 2.31 -18.93 -4.75
CA VAL A 288 2.09 -20.02 -3.79
C VAL A 288 0.97 -20.96 -4.28
N GLY A 289 -0.13 -20.41 -4.77
CA GLY A 289 -1.27 -21.18 -5.26
C GLY A 289 -0.93 -22.06 -6.47
N SER A 290 -0.05 -21.60 -7.34
CA SER A 290 0.36 -22.32 -8.55
C SER A 290 1.16 -23.59 -8.25
N THR A 291 1.70 -23.77 -7.04
CA THR A 291 2.45 -24.96 -6.64
C THR A 291 1.60 -26.23 -6.52
N LYS A 292 0.29 -26.11 -6.19
CA LYS A 292 -0.62 -27.26 -6.17
C LYS A 292 -0.93 -27.75 -7.58
N ARG A 293 -1.38 -26.84 -8.39
CA ARG A 293 -1.63 -26.98 -9.84
C ARG A 293 -1.93 -25.59 -10.41
N PRO A 294 -1.50 -25.26 -11.64
CA PRO A 294 -1.77 -23.95 -12.24
C PRO A 294 -3.26 -23.56 -12.26
N ARG A 295 -4.16 -24.53 -12.40
CA ARG A 295 -5.61 -24.34 -12.39
C ARG A 295 -6.22 -24.10 -11.00
N ALA A 296 -5.46 -24.22 -9.90
CA ALA A 296 -5.93 -23.90 -8.56
C ALA A 296 -6.15 -22.39 -8.37
N VAL A 297 -5.39 -21.58 -9.09
CA VAL A 297 -5.58 -20.12 -9.15
C VAL A 297 -6.73 -19.81 -10.11
N ARG A 298 -7.68 -19.02 -9.64
CA ARG A 298 -8.80 -18.54 -10.47
C ARG A 298 -8.33 -17.39 -11.34
N TRP A 299 -7.69 -17.70 -12.48
CA TRP A 299 -7.06 -16.74 -13.37
C TRP A 299 -8.00 -15.66 -13.92
N GLY A 300 -9.31 -15.93 -14.00
CA GLY A 300 -10.30 -14.91 -14.35
C GLY A 300 -10.38 -13.79 -13.30
N VAL A 301 -10.32 -14.14 -12.02
CA VAL A 301 -10.26 -13.16 -10.92
C VAL A 301 -8.91 -12.44 -10.93
N ALA A 302 -7.81 -13.18 -11.10
CA ALA A 302 -6.47 -12.60 -11.18
C ALA A 302 -6.36 -11.58 -12.32
N LYS A 303 -6.91 -11.88 -13.51
CA LYS A 303 -6.95 -10.96 -14.66
C LYS A 303 -7.67 -9.66 -14.29
N ASN A 304 -8.82 -9.73 -13.65
CA ASN A 304 -9.59 -8.54 -13.26
C ASN A 304 -8.81 -7.68 -12.25
N ILE A 305 -8.09 -8.30 -11.32
CA ILE A 305 -7.23 -7.60 -10.36
C ILE A 305 -6.08 -6.90 -11.08
N VAL A 306 -5.38 -7.61 -11.97
CA VAL A 306 -4.27 -7.05 -12.76
C VAL A 306 -4.74 -5.90 -13.65
N MET A 307 -5.91 -6.02 -14.30
CA MET A 307 -6.52 -4.91 -15.04
C MET A 307 -6.79 -3.70 -14.14
N GLY A 308 -7.28 -3.93 -12.90
CA GLY A 308 -7.46 -2.89 -11.91
C GLY A 308 -6.16 -2.15 -11.57
N TRP A 309 -5.04 -2.86 -11.52
CA TRP A 309 -3.73 -2.25 -11.27
C TRP A 309 -3.34 -1.24 -12.35
N PHE A 310 -3.53 -1.60 -13.64
CA PHE A 310 -3.22 -0.70 -14.76
C PHE A 310 -4.13 0.53 -14.81
N ILE A 311 -5.41 0.36 -14.44
CA ILE A 311 -6.39 1.44 -14.48
C ILE A 311 -6.21 2.41 -13.30
N THR A 312 -5.63 1.98 -12.18
CA THR A 312 -5.55 2.76 -10.94
C THR A 312 -4.86 4.12 -11.12
N MET A 313 -3.64 4.14 -11.69
CA MET A 313 -2.92 5.41 -11.89
C MET A 313 -3.66 6.38 -12.84
N PRO A 314 -4.09 5.97 -14.04
CA PRO A 314 -4.81 6.85 -14.94
C PRO A 314 -6.14 7.36 -14.36
N ALA A 315 -6.88 6.50 -13.67
CA ALA A 315 -8.17 6.90 -13.10
C ALA A 315 -8.00 7.89 -11.95
N ALA A 316 -7.07 7.63 -11.03
CA ALA A 316 -6.76 8.58 -9.94
C ALA A 316 -6.23 9.91 -10.49
N ALA A 317 -5.40 9.87 -11.55
CA ALA A 317 -4.89 11.05 -12.23
C ALA A 317 -6.01 11.89 -12.86
N LEU A 318 -6.96 11.26 -13.54
CA LEU A 318 -8.11 11.96 -14.14
C LEU A 318 -8.98 12.60 -13.07
N VAL A 319 -9.29 11.90 -11.99
CA VAL A 319 -10.08 12.47 -10.87
C VAL A 319 -9.35 13.65 -10.25
N ALA A 320 -8.05 13.52 -9.99
CA ALA A 320 -7.24 14.59 -9.43
C ALA A 320 -7.15 15.82 -10.36
N ALA A 321 -7.00 15.61 -11.66
CA ALA A 321 -7.01 16.68 -12.64
C ALA A 321 -8.35 17.43 -12.66
N LEU A 322 -9.47 16.72 -12.63
CA LEU A 322 -10.80 17.32 -12.54
C LEU A 322 -10.97 18.12 -11.26
N VAL A 323 -10.56 17.58 -10.10
CA VAL A 323 -10.61 18.30 -8.82
C VAL A 323 -9.77 19.58 -8.89
N PHE A 324 -8.56 19.51 -9.46
CA PHE A 324 -7.68 20.68 -9.61
C PHE A 324 -8.34 21.78 -10.47
N TRP A 325 -8.97 21.41 -11.60
CA TRP A 325 -9.69 22.34 -12.46
C TRP A 325 -10.90 22.98 -11.74
N LEU A 326 -11.64 22.21 -10.94
CA LEU A 326 -12.73 22.74 -10.13
C LEU A 326 -12.25 23.76 -9.10
N ILE A 327 -11.13 23.48 -8.42
CA ILE A 327 -10.50 24.41 -7.47
C ILE A 327 -10.09 25.70 -8.19
N LYS A 328 -9.45 25.56 -9.35
CA LYS A 328 -9.03 26.71 -10.17
C LYS A 328 -10.21 27.55 -10.64
N LEU A 329 -11.35 26.96 -10.98
CA LEU A 329 -12.56 27.69 -11.36
C LEU A 329 -13.22 28.40 -10.18
N ALA A 330 -13.12 27.87 -8.98
CA ALA A 330 -13.75 28.42 -7.78
C ALA A 330 -12.90 29.52 -7.11
N PHE A 331 -11.58 29.43 -7.19
CA PHE A 331 -10.65 30.27 -6.40
C PHE A 331 -9.55 30.93 -7.24
N GLY A 332 -9.42 30.63 -8.52
CA GLY A 332 -8.46 31.25 -9.45
C GLY A 332 -9.12 32.20 -10.37
#